data_c8849e38477e9d6cf70ceb80e64a0f34
#
_entry.id   c8849e38477e9d6cf70ceb80e64a0f34
#
_cell.length_a   1.000
_cell.length_b   1.000
_cell.length_c   1.000
_cell.angle_alpha   90.00
_cell.angle_beta   90.00
_cell.angle_gamma   90.00
#
_symmetry.space_group_name_H-M   'P 1'
#
loop_
_entity.id
_entity.type
_entity.pdbx_description
1 polymer ?
#
loop_
_entity_poly.entity_id
_entity_poly.type
_entity_poly.pdbx_seq_one_letter_code
_entity_poly.pdbx_strand_id
1 'polypeptide(L)'
;MAIRNNYSPCQRTRKQRTILQEGLVDDMRNRFDAQLAQLNLELIEMGTLCEDAIKETYKVLLNEDKEAAKEIIAHDSVIDRAERDIENLCLKLLLQQQPVAKDLRQVSAALKMITDMERIGDQAADIAEIVATAHIPVADEMVTLKEMAEATMNMVTSAVDAYVKRDLDIAQKVIAADDTVDELFIKMKKKLLDIIQKNPADG
;
A
#
# COMPACT_ATOMS: atom_id res chain seq x y z
N MET A 1 21.80 2.29 -60.34
CA MET A 1 20.34 2.26 -60.60
C MET A 1 19.64 2.96 -59.44
N ALA A 2 19.26 4.22 -59.62
CA ALA A 2 18.71 5.07 -58.56
C ALA A 2 17.19 4.87 -58.52
N ILE A 3 16.67 4.38 -57.41
CA ILE A 3 15.23 4.25 -57.15
C ILE A 3 14.68 5.66 -56.96
N ARG A 4 14.00 6.18 -57.98
CA ARG A 4 13.28 7.47 -57.90
C ARG A 4 12.08 7.30 -56.96
N ASN A 5 12.14 7.99 -55.81
CA ASN A 5 11.00 8.13 -54.91
C ASN A 5 9.89 8.95 -55.57
N ASN A 6 8.86 8.29 -56.07
CA ASN A 6 7.77 8.84 -56.88
C ASN A 6 6.57 9.31 -56.03
N TYR A 7 6.81 10.02 -54.93
CA TYR A 7 5.73 10.62 -54.14
C TYR A 7 5.52 12.09 -54.51
N SER A 8 4.26 12.51 -54.72
CA SER A 8 3.91 13.91 -54.90
C SER A 8 4.24 14.74 -53.65
N PRO A 9 4.48 16.06 -53.75
CA PRO A 9 4.80 16.91 -52.58
C PRO A 9 3.77 16.79 -51.43
N CYS A 10 2.49 16.59 -51.75
CA CYS A 10 1.40 16.41 -50.80
C CYS A 10 1.49 15.06 -50.06
N GLN A 11 1.93 14.01 -50.71
CA GLN A 11 2.11 12.67 -50.09
C GLN A 11 3.36 12.65 -49.19
N ARG A 12 4.42 13.40 -49.50
CA ARG A 12 5.59 13.54 -48.63
C ARG A 12 5.24 14.26 -47.31
N THR A 13 4.49 15.36 -47.39
CA THR A 13 4.04 16.10 -46.20
C THR A 13 3.09 15.27 -45.32
N ARG A 14 2.21 14.48 -45.92
CA ARG A 14 1.32 13.59 -45.18
C ARG A 14 2.08 12.47 -44.46
N LYS A 15 3.04 11.82 -45.12
CA LYS A 15 3.90 10.78 -44.56
C LYS A 15 4.78 11.32 -43.43
N GLN A 16 5.34 12.53 -43.57
CA GLN A 16 6.12 13.18 -42.51
C GLN A 16 5.27 13.53 -41.31
N ARG A 17 4.02 13.99 -41.45
CA ARG A 17 3.09 14.21 -40.35
C ARG A 17 2.74 12.92 -39.60
N THR A 18 2.53 11.83 -40.33
CA THR A 18 2.23 10.52 -39.71
C THR A 18 3.40 10.04 -38.86
N ILE A 19 4.64 10.10 -39.39
CA ILE A 19 5.85 9.69 -38.64
C ILE A 19 6.06 10.55 -37.39
N LEU A 20 5.82 11.88 -37.49
CA LEU A 20 5.91 12.77 -36.32
C LEU A 20 4.82 12.49 -35.27
N GLN A 21 3.60 12.17 -35.70
CA GLN A 21 2.52 11.78 -34.79
C GLN A 21 2.80 10.44 -34.12
N GLU A 22 3.27 9.43 -34.81
CA GLU A 22 3.67 8.14 -34.28
C GLU A 22 4.80 8.31 -33.27
N GLY A 23 5.84 9.08 -33.58
CA GLY A 23 6.93 9.35 -32.65
C GLY A 23 6.50 10.10 -31.36
N LEU A 24 5.54 11.04 -31.47
CA LEU A 24 4.97 11.72 -30.30
C LEU A 24 4.13 10.79 -29.44
N VAL A 25 3.36 9.90 -30.06
CA VAL A 25 2.56 8.90 -29.31
C VAL A 25 3.46 7.91 -28.57
N ASP A 26 4.54 7.45 -29.20
CA ASP A 26 5.51 6.55 -28.58
C ASP A 26 6.24 7.23 -27.40
N ASP A 27 6.64 8.49 -27.52
CA ASP A 27 7.28 9.24 -26.42
C ASP A 27 6.31 9.45 -25.24
N MET A 28 5.05 9.77 -25.54
CA MET A 28 4.01 9.88 -24.50
C MET A 28 3.77 8.55 -23.78
N ARG A 29 3.74 7.44 -24.51
CA ARG A 29 3.54 6.11 -23.92
C ARG A 29 4.71 5.71 -23.04
N ASN A 30 5.94 5.93 -23.49
CA ASN A 30 7.15 5.66 -22.72
C ASN A 30 7.18 6.43 -21.39
N ARG A 31 6.76 7.71 -21.41
CA ARG A 31 6.65 8.52 -20.19
C ARG A 31 5.58 7.99 -19.24
N PHE A 32 4.45 7.56 -19.78
CA PHE A 32 3.38 6.96 -18.98
C PHE A 32 3.84 5.66 -18.31
N ASP A 33 4.49 4.78 -19.05
CA ASP A 33 4.99 3.51 -18.52
C ASP A 33 6.07 3.73 -17.44
N ALA A 34 6.93 4.74 -17.60
CA ALA A 34 7.89 5.14 -16.58
C ALA A 34 7.21 5.68 -15.30
N GLN A 35 6.14 6.45 -15.43
CA GLN A 35 5.38 6.94 -14.28
C GLN A 35 4.58 5.83 -13.59
N LEU A 36 4.08 4.83 -14.33
CA LEU A 36 3.48 3.63 -13.74
C LEU A 36 4.50 2.78 -12.97
N ALA A 37 5.73 2.68 -13.49
CA ALA A 37 6.80 2.01 -12.77
C ALA A 37 7.15 2.75 -11.47
N GLN A 38 7.18 4.09 -11.50
CA GLN A 38 7.37 4.91 -10.31
C GLN A 38 6.24 4.71 -9.29
N LEU A 39 4.99 4.69 -9.74
CA LEU A 39 3.82 4.40 -8.89
C LEU A 39 3.96 3.05 -8.16
N ASN A 40 4.41 2.03 -8.88
CA ASN A 40 4.64 0.72 -8.27
C ASN A 40 5.74 0.76 -7.19
N LEU A 41 6.82 1.50 -7.42
CA LEU A 41 7.90 1.67 -6.42
C LEU A 41 7.40 2.39 -5.17
N GLU A 42 6.69 3.50 -5.34
CA GLU A 42 6.15 4.28 -4.20
C GLU A 42 5.13 3.47 -3.39
N LEU A 43 4.31 2.62 -4.04
CA LEU A 43 3.41 1.69 -3.34
C LEU A 43 4.17 0.62 -2.55
N ILE A 44 5.28 0.09 -3.08
CA ILE A 44 6.14 -0.87 -2.36
C ILE A 44 6.76 -0.19 -1.14
N GLU A 45 7.26 1.04 -1.29
CA GLU A 45 7.83 1.82 -0.19
C GLU A 45 6.80 2.10 0.90
N MET A 46 5.59 2.53 0.53
CA MET A 46 4.48 2.74 1.47
C MET A 46 4.07 1.43 2.16
N GLY A 47 4.05 0.30 1.44
CA GLY A 47 3.81 -1.03 2.02
C GLY A 47 4.83 -1.40 3.09
N THR A 48 6.11 -1.08 2.86
CA THR A 48 7.18 -1.29 3.84
C THR A 48 6.98 -0.40 5.08
N LEU A 49 6.56 0.85 4.91
CA LEU A 49 6.25 1.74 6.03
C LEU A 49 5.11 1.19 6.90
N CYS A 50 4.05 0.67 6.27
CA CYS A 50 2.94 0.03 7.00
C CYS A 50 3.41 -1.23 7.76
N GLU A 51 4.22 -2.08 7.12
CA GLU A 51 4.80 -3.27 7.74
C GLU A 51 5.65 -2.91 8.96
N ASP A 52 6.52 -1.91 8.83
CA ASP A 52 7.35 -1.43 9.93
C ASP A 52 6.51 -0.81 11.05
N ALA A 53 5.45 -0.05 10.72
CA ALA A 53 4.52 0.50 11.71
C ALA A 53 3.84 -0.60 12.54
N ILE A 54 3.31 -1.65 11.91
CA ILE A 54 2.70 -2.80 12.60
C ILE A 54 3.73 -3.49 13.50
N LYS A 55 4.92 -3.74 12.99
CA LYS A 55 6.00 -4.45 13.68
C LYS A 55 6.48 -3.68 14.92
N GLU A 56 6.74 -2.38 14.76
CA GLU A 56 7.22 -1.56 15.88
C GLU A 56 6.11 -1.36 16.92
N THR A 57 4.86 -1.17 16.51
CA THR A 57 3.71 -1.11 17.42
C THR A 57 3.56 -2.39 18.24
N TYR A 58 3.71 -3.56 17.61
CA TYR A 58 3.73 -4.82 18.32
C TYR A 58 4.86 -4.90 19.36
N LYS A 59 6.08 -4.43 19.01
CA LYS A 59 7.22 -4.42 19.93
C LYS A 59 7.01 -3.50 21.14
N VAL A 60 6.51 -2.29 20.93
CA VAL A 60 6.27 -1.34 22.01
C VAL A 60 5.17 -1.83 22.94
N LEU A 61 4.17 -2.51 22.41
CA LEU A 61 3.13 -3.16 23.22
C LEU A 61 3.70 -4.28 24.09
N LEU A 62 4.61 -5.11 23.53
CA LEU A 62 5.28 -6.19 24.26
C LEU A 62 6.14 -5.69 25.41
N ASN A 63 6.88 -4.60 25.18
CA ASN A 63 7.90 -4.11 26.10
C ASN A 63 7.37 -2.99 27.02
N GLU A 64 6.14 -2.55 26.82
CA GLU A 64 5.56 -1.35 27.47
C GLU A 64 6.47 -0.11 27.30
N ASP A 65 7.14 0.01 26.14
CA ASP A 65 8.11 1.07 25.86
C ASP A 65 7.39 2.37 25.43
N LYS A 66 7.10 3.20 26.44
CA LYS A 66 6.37 4.46 26.24
C LYS A 66 7.13 5.50 25.41
N GLU A 67 8.46 5.48 25.43
CA GLU A 67 9.24 6.43 24.63
C GLU A 67 9.28 6.00 23.16
N ALA A 68 9.49 4.70 22.88
CA ALA A 68 9.38 4.17 21.52
C ALA A 68 7.95 4.31 20.96
N ALA A 69 6.91 4.21 21.78
CA ALA A 69 5.54 4.46 21.37
C ALA A 69 5.33 5.89 20.85
N LYS A 70 5.92 6.91 21.47
CA LYS A 70 5.88 8.30 21.00
C LYS A 70 6.56 8.49 19.65
N GLU A 71 7.62 7.70 19.38
CA GLU A 71 8.29 7.72 18.08
C GLU A 71 7.39 7.18 16.97
N ILE A 72 6.59 6.13 17.24
CA ILE A 72 5.62 5.59 16.28
C ILE A 72 4.56 6.63 15.95
N ILE A 73 3.99 7.29 16.96
CA ILE A 73 3.00 8.37 16.77
C ILE A 73 3.58 9.49 15.89
N ALA A 74 4.83 9.86 16.09
CA ALA A 74 5.49 10.89 15.27
C ALA A 74 5.77 10.44 13.83
N HIS A 75 5.98 9.13 13.61
CA HIS A 75 6.26 8.54 12.29
C HIS A 75 5.02 8.40 11.41
N ASP A 76 3.82 8.46 11.95
CA ASP A 76 2.57 8.41 11.19
C ASP A 76 2.54 9.45 10.06
N SER A 77 3.03 10.66 10.33
CA SER A 77 3.18 11.72 9.32
C SER A 77 4.02 11.33 8.08
N VAL A 78 4.82 10.26 8.15
CA VAL A 78 5.60 9.75 7.02
C VAL A 78 4.71 8.95 6.07
N ILE A 79 3.81 8.11 6.62
CA ILE A 79 2.82 7.35 5.85
C ILE A 79 1.84 8.31 5.18
N ASP A 80 1.33 9.30 5.90
CA ASP A 80 0.52 10.39 5.39
C ASP A 80 1.16 11.13 4.19
N ARG A 81 2.46 11.36 4.28
CA ARG A 81 3.18 12.01 3.18
C ARG A 81 3.27 11.09 1.98
N ALA A 82 3.56 9.81 2.19
CA ALA A 82 3.61 8.82 1.13
C ALA A 82 2.25 8.71 0.42
N GLU A 83 1.13 8.70 1.17
CA GLU A 83 -0.21 8.73 0.59
C GLU A 83 -0.38 9.94 -0.34
N ARG A 84 -0.11 11.15 0.16
CA ARG A 84 -0.24 12.40 -0.63
C ARG A 84 0.63 12.41 -1.88
N ASP A 85 1.86 11.92 -1.79
CA ASP A 85 2.78 11.89 -2.92
C ASP A 85 2.30 10.92 -4.00
N ILE A 86 1.82 9.72 -3.61
CA ILE A 86 1.23 8.72 -4.52
C ILE A 86 -0.08 9.25 -5.12
N GLU A 87 -0.95 9.89 -4.33
CA GLU A 87 -2.17 10.52 -4.84
C GLU A 87 -1.86 11.54 -5.93
N ASN A 88 -0.90 12.43 -5.68
CA ASN A 88 -0.47 13.43 -6.65
C ASN A 88 0.08 12.78 -7.94
N LEU A 89 0.84 11.69 -7.83
CA LEU A 89 1.33 10.94 -8.98
C LEU A 89 0.17 10.30 -9.76
N CYS A 90 -0.81 9.72 -9.08
CA CYS A 90 -2.01 9.15 -9.68
C CYS A 90 -2.82 10.22 -10.43
N LEU A 91 -3.07 11.38 -9.82
CA LEU A 91 -3.76 12.50 -10.45
C LEU A 91 -3.01 12.99 -11.69
N LYS A 92 -1.69 13.06 -11.65
CA LYS A 92 -0.84 13.42 -12.77
C LYS A 92 -0.96 12.43 -13.93
N LEU A 93 -0.96 11.12 -13.64
CA LEU A 93 -1.19 10.05 -14.61
C LEU A 93 -2.56 10.19 -15.29
N LEU A 94 -3.61 10.47 -14.52
CA LEU A 94 -4.97 10.63 -15.03
C LEU A 94 -5.14 11.87 -15.92
N LEU A 95 -4.52 13.00 -15.54
CA LEU A 95 -4.71 14.28 -16.23
C LEU A 95 -3.84 14.45 -17.49
N GLN A 96 -2.62 13.94 -17.46
CA GLN A 96 -1.63 14.27 -18.49
C GLN A 96 -1.58 13.28 -19.65
N GLN A 97 -2.07 12.05 -19.49
CA GLN A 97 -1.70 10.96 -20.40
C GLN A 97 -2.90 10.28 -21.09
N GLN A 98 -4.13 10.70 -20.87
CA GLN A 98 -5.33 10.06 -21.42
C GLN A 98 -5.25 8.51 -21.33
N PRO A 99 -5.19 7.95 -20.11
CA PRO A 99 -4.96 6.52 -19.89
C PRO A 99 -6.05 5.68 -20.57
N VAL A 100 -5.65 4.55 -21.16
CA VAL A 100 -6.62 3.58 -21.68
C VAL A 100 -7.30 2.84 -20.53
N ALA A 101 -8.42 2.18 -20.79
CA ALA A 101 -9.26 1.57 -19.74
C ALA A 101 -8.49 0.65 -18.75
N LYS A 102 -7.43 -0.03 -19.20
CA LYS A 102 -6.57 -0.87 -18.36
C LYS A 102 -5.74 -0.04 -17.38
N ASP A 103 -5.14 1.04 -17.89
CA ASP A 103 -4.29 1.93 -17.10
C ASP A 103 -5.12 2.71 -16.08
N LEU A 104 -6.33 3.15 -16.49
CA LEU A 104 -7.28 3.83 -15.61
C LEU A 104 -7.66 2.93 -14.41
N ARG A 105 -7.92 1.64 -14.65
CA ARG A 105 -8.23 0.69 -13.56
C ARG A 105 -7.05 0.53 -12.60
N GLN A 106 -5.82 0.48 -13.13
CA GLN A 106 -4.63 0.35 -12.30
C GLN A 106 -4.44 1.58 -11.41
N VAL A 107 -4.48 2.80 -11.98
CA VAL A 107 -4.35 4.03 -11.20
C VAL A 107 -5.48 4.17 -10.17
N SER A 108 -6.71 3.81 -10.56
CA SER A 108 -7.87 3.85 -9.66
C SER A 108 -7.76 2.86 -8.50
N ALA A 109 -7.17 1.68 -8.73
CA ALA A 109 -6.90 0.71 -7.67
C ALA A 109 -5.82 1.23 -6.71
N ALA A 110 -4.75 1.87 -7.22
CA ALA A 110 -3.72 2.49 -6.40
C ALA A 110 -4.31 3.54 -5.45
N LEU A 111 -5.14 4.46 -5.97
CA LEU A 111 -5.82 5.48 -5.17
C LEU A 111 -6.64 4.89 -4.00
N LYS A 112 -7.26 3.74 -4.22
CA LYS A 112 -7.99 3.06 -3.15
C LYS A 112 -7.05 2.39 -2.15
N MET A 113 -5.98 1.77 -2.63
CA MET A 113 -5.00 1.09 -1.77
C MET A 113 -4.32 2.06 -0.81
N ILE A 114 -3.88 3.23 -1.28
CA ILE A 114 -3.15 4.18 -0.43
C ILE A 114 -3.99 4.68 0.74
N THR A 115 -5.29 4.90 0.54
CA THR A 115 -6.21 5.28 1.63
C THR A 115 -6.36 4.17 2.67
N ASP A 116 -6.41 2.90 2.24
CA ASP A 116 -6.44 1.79 3.20
C ASP A 116 -5.07 1.60 3.89
N MET A 117 -3.96 1.90 3.22
CA MET A 117 -2.60 1.83 3.78
C MET A 117 -2.35 2.97 4.80
N GLU A 118 -2.82 4.19 4.54
CA GLU A 118 -2.78 5.30 5.50
C GLU A 118 -3.54 4.92 6.78
N ARG A 119 -4.74 4.34 6.66
CA ARG A 119 -5.49 3.87 7.82
C ARG A 119 -4.77 2.80 8.64
N ILE A 120 -3.88 2.02 8.05
CA ILE A 120 -3.02 1.09 8.79
C ILE A 120 -2.02 1.87 9.65
N GLY A 121 -1.44 2.94 9.11
CA GLY A 121 -0.58 3.87 9.85
C GLY A 121 -1.30 4.50 11.03
N ASP A 122 -2.46 5.09 10.79
CA ASP A 122 -3.33 5.68 11.82
C ASP A 122 -3.59 4.70 12.97
N GLN A 123 -3.98 3.46 12.64
CA GLN A 123 -4.28 2.44 13.65
C GLN A 123 -3.05 1.99 14.44
N ALA A 124 -1.87 1.96 13.79
CA ALA A 124 -0.62 1.69 14.48
C ALA A 124 -0.28 2.82 15.48
N ALA A 125 -0.49 4.08 15.07
CA ALA A 125 -0.32 5.24 15.94
C ALA A 125 -1.33 5.26 17.10
N ASP A 126 -2.60 4.93 16.87
CA ASP A 126 -3.63 4.81 17.90
C ASP A 126 -3.27 3.75 18.96
N ILE A 127 -2.79 2.59 18.55
CA ILE A 127 -2.32 1.55 19.48
C ILE A 127 -1.10 2.04 20.27
N ALA A 128 -0.16 2.72 19.60
CA ALA A 128 1.00 3.31 20.26
C ALA A 128 0.59 4.38 21.30
N GLU A 129 -0.44 5.19 21.02
CA GLU A 129 -0.97 6.17 21.97
C GLU A 129 -1.54 5.48 23.23
N ILE A 130 -2.24 4.38 23.07
CA ILE A 130 -2.73 3.57 24.18
C ILE A 130 -1.54 3.06 25.02
N VAL A 131 -0.48 2.53 24.40
CA VAL A 131 0.71 2.07 25.13
C VAL A 131 1.42 3.22 25.85
N ALA A 132 1.50 4.41 25.23
CA ALA A 132 2.13 5.57 25.86
C ALA A 132 1.39 6.07 27.10
N THR A 133 0.06 5.95 27.13
CA THR A 133 -0.81 6.53 28.17
C THR A 133 -1.31 5.52 29.19
N ALA A 134 -1.56 4.29 28.81
CA ALA A 134 -2.08 3.24 29.68
C ALA A 134 -0.96 2.34 30.23
N HIS A 135 -1.30 1.57 31.27
CA HIS A 135 -0.54 0.40 31.69
C HIS A 135 -1.31 -0.83 31.22
N ILE A 136 -0.74 -1.56 30.27
CA ILE A 136 -1.36 -2.77 29.73
C ILE A 136 -0.61 -3.96 30.32
N PRO A 137 -1.22 -4.72 31.24
CA PRO A 137 -0.56 -5.91 31.78
C PRO A 137 -0.36 -6.91 30.62
N VAL A 138 0.92 -7.13 30.29
CA VAL A 138 1.33 -8.04 29.23
C VAL A 138 1.31 -9.45 29.79
N ALA A 139 0.26 -10.22 29.44
CA ALA A 139 0.07 -11.58 29.90
C ALA A 139 0.47 -12.63 28.83
N ASP A 140 0.33 -13.91 29.13
CA ASP A 140 0.65 -15.08 28.29
C ASP A 140 -0.04 -15.12 26.90
N GLU A 141 -0.90 -14.13 26.61
CA GLU A 141 -1.65 -14.00 25.35
C GLU A 141 -0.83 -13.47 24.16
N MET A 142 0.39 -13.07 24.40
CA MET A 142 1.31 -12.44 23.41
C MET A 142 1.58 -13.31 22.19
N VAL A 143 1.50 -14.64 22.32
CA VAL A 143 1.66 -15.54 21.16
C VAL A 143 0.58 -15.30 20.11
N THR A 144 -0.68 -15.15 20.52
CA THR A 144 -1.79 -14.91 19.59
C THR A 144 -1.68 -13.52 18.95
N LEU A 145 -1.26 -12.50 19.72
CA LEU A 145 -1.04 -11.16 19.18
C LEU A 145 0.12 -11.12 18.20
N LYS A 146 1.19 -11.87 18.45
CA LYS A 146 2.29 -12.04 17.51
C LYS A 146 1.82 -12.67 16.21
N GLU A 147 1.05 -13.77 16.30
CA GLU A 147 0.48 -14.44 15.12
C GLU A 147 -0.39 -13.47 14.29
N MET A 148 -1.21 -12.63 14.95
CA MET A 148 -2.02 -11.59 14.29
C MET A 148 -1.14 -10.57 13.59
N ALA A 149 -0.14 -10.00 14.26
CA ALA A 149 0.75 -9.00 13.68
C ALA A 149 1.50 -9.56 12.46
N GLU A 150 2.06 -10.77 12.57
CA GLU A 150 2.75 -11.46 11.47
C GLU A 150 1.80 -11.74 10.28
N ALA A 151 0.58 -12.19 10.55
CA ALA A 151 -0.41 -12.42 9.51
C ALA A 151 -0.81 -11.13 8.80
N THR A 152 -1.05 -10.04 9.56
CA THR A 152 -1.41 -8.72 9.00
C THR A 152 -0.26 -8.14 8.15
N MET A 153 0.99 -8.18 8.63
CA MET A 153 2.15 -7.75 7.85
C MET A 153 2.24 -8.52 6.51
N ASN A 154 2.09 -9.85 6.57
CA ASN A 154 2.12 -10.68 5.36
C ASN A 154 0.98 -10.35 4.39
N MET A 155 -0.22 -10.00 4.89
CA MET A 155 -1.33 -9.56 4.05
C MET A 155 -1.03 -8.25 3.34
N VAL A 156 -0.48 -7.26 4.04
CA VAL A 156 -0.08 -5.96 3.45
C VAL A 156 0.94 -6.16 2.34
N THR A 157 2.04 -6.84 2.63
CA THR A 157 3.09 -7.12 1.64
C THR A 157 2.56 -7.88 0.44
N SER A 158 1.74 -8.93 0.67
CA SER A 158 1.14 -9.73 -0.40
C SER A 158 0.12 -8.95 -1.22
N ALA A 159 -0.63 -8.01 -0.63
CA ALA A 159 -1.58 -7.17 -1.35
C ALA A 159 -0.86 -6.21 -2.31
N VAL A 160 0.22 -5.56 -1.86
CA VAL A 160 1.07 -4.73 -2.71
C VAL A 160 1.70 -5.56 -3.83
N ASP A 161 2.21 -6.74 -3.52
CA ASP A 161 2.76 -7.69 -4.50
C ASP A 161 1.73 -8.11 -5.56
N ALA A 162 0.51 -8.43 -5.14
CA ALA A 162 -0.58 -8.80 -6.05
C ALA A 162 -0.88 -7.66 -7.04
N TYR A 163 -0.91 -6.43 -6.55
CA TYR A 163 -1.12 -5.26 -7.39
C TYR A 163 0.03 -5.03 -8.37
N VAL A 164 1.28 -5.00 -7.89
CA VAL A 164 2.47 -4.72 -8.70
C VAL A 164 2.68 -5.80 -9.77
N LYS A 165 2.52 -7.06 -9.39
CA LYS A 165 2.65 -8.22 -10.29
C LYS A 165 1.40 -8.44 -11.14
N ARG A 166 0.27 -7.80 -10.80
CA ARG A 166 -1.06 -8.00 -11.42
C ARG A 166 -1.48 -9.48 -11.35
N ASP A 167 -1.23 -10.10 -10.21
CA ASP A 167 -1.42 -11.51 -9.98
C ASP A 167 -2.70 -11.74 -9.16
N LEU A 168 -3.72 -12.31 -9.83
CA LEU A 168 -5.01 -12.60 -9.22
C LEU A 168 -4.93 -13.76 -8.22
N ASP A 169 -4.02 -14.71 -8.39
CA ASP A 169 -3.88 -15.84 -7.48
C ASP A 169 -3.30 -15.37 -6.14
N ILE A 170 -2.37 -14.41 -6.16
CA ILE A 170 -1.88 -13.76 -4.95
C ILE A 170 -3.02 -12.97 -4.29
N ALA A 171 -3.77 -12.17 -5.04
CA ALA A 171 -4.89 -11.41 -4.51
C ALA A 171 -5.95 -12.30 -3.84
N GLN A 172 -6.29 -13.44 -4.43
CA GLN A 172 -7.22 -14.40 -3.83
C GLN A 172 -6.68 -15.01 -2.52
N LYS A 173 -5.37 -15.27 -2.45
CA LYS A 173 -4.73 -15.75 -1.22
C LYS A 173 -4.78 -14.71 -0.10
N VAL A 174 -4.60 -13.43 -0.43
CA VAL A 174 -4.72 -12.33 0.55
C VAL A 174 -6.15 -12.26 1.10
N ILE A 175 -7.16 -12.35 0.21
CA ILE A 175 -8.57 -12.37 0.64
C ILE A 175 -8.85 -13.54 1.57
N ALA A 176 -8.31 -14.74 1.28
CA ALA A 176 -8.48 -15.91 2.13
C ALA A 176 -7.69 -15.82 3.45
N ALA A 177 -6.59 -15.05 3.50
CA ALA A 177 -5.80 -14.84 4.72
C ALA A 177 -6.53 -13.98 5.76
N ASP A 178 -7.49 -13.16 5.34
CA ASP A 178 -8.36 -12.35 6.22
C ASP A 178 -9.10 -13.22 7.24
N ASP A 179 -9.66 -14.35 6.80
CA ASP A 179 -10.32 -15.32 7.67
C ASP A 179 -9.42 -15.78 8.83
N THR A 180 -8.11 -15.92 8.59
CA THR A 180 -7.13 -16.31 9.61
C THR A 180 -6.95 -15.21 10.66
N VAL A 181 -6.89 -13.95 10.24
CA VAL A 181 -6.77 -12.81 11.17
C VAL A 181 -8.06 -12.66 11.99
N ASP A 182 -9.21 -12.83 11.37
CA ASP A 182 -10.51 -12.83 12.05
C ASP A 182 -10.61 -13.94 13.12
N GLU A 183 -10.16 -15.15 12.81
CA GLU A 183 -10.12 -16.25 13.78
C GLU A 183 -9.20 -15.94 14.98
N LEU A 184 -8.01 -15.36 14.72
CA LEU A 184 -7.08 -14.94 15.75
C LEU A 184 -7.65 -13.82 16.61
N PHE A 185 -8.36 -12.86 16.01
CA PHE A 185 -9.07 -11.80 16.73
C PHE A 185 -10.15 -12.37 17.67
N ILE A 186 -10.96 -13.29 17.19
CA ILE A 186 -12.00 -13.96 18.00
C ILE A 186 -11.35 -14.74 19.17
N LYS A 187 -10.24 -15.44 18.90
CA LYS A 187 -9.48 -16.17 19.92
C LYS A 187 -8.92 -15.22 20.99
N MET A 188 -8.33 -14.08 20.57
CA MET A 188 -7.81 -13.07 21.47
C MET A 188 -8.92 -12.46 22.33
N LYS A 189 -10.03 -12.06 21.70
CA LYS A 189 -11.20 -11.51 22.41
C LYS A 189 -11.74 -12.44 23.48
N LYS A 190 -11.85 -13.74 23.21
CA LYS A 190 -12.28 -14.74 24.21
C LYS A 190 -11.32 -14.80 25.40
N LYS A 191 -10.01 -14.84 25.14
CA LYS A 191 -8.99 -14.87 26.19
C LYS A 191 -9.05 -13.64 27.09
N LEU A 192 -9.17 -12.44 26.49
CA LEU A 192 -9.29 -11.19 27.25
C LEU A 192 -10.56 -11.19 28.13
N LEU A 193 -11.69 -11.66 27.60
CA LEU A 193 -12.91 -11.79 28.39
C LEU A 193 -12.75 -12.76 29.57
N ASP A 194 -12.03 -13.88 29.39
CA ASP A 194 -11.75 -14.83 30.45
C ASP A 194 -10.84 -14.24 31.56
N ILE A 195 -9.88 -13.38 31.16
CA ILE A 195 -9.01 -12.66 32.13
C ILE A 195 -9.84 -11.67 32.96
N ILE A 196 -10.64 -10.82 32.30
CA ILE A 196 -11.49 -9.83 32.95
C ILE A 196 -12.50 -10.51 33.89
N GLN A 197 -13.06 -11.67 33.52
CA GLN A 197 -13.97 -12.42 34.37
C GLN A 197 -13.28 -12.98 35.61
N LYS A 198 -12.02 -13.39 35.52
CA LYS A 198 -11.24 -13.91 36.65
C LYS A 198 -10.75 -12.79 37.57
N ASN A 199 -10.39 -11.67 37.04
CA ASN A 199 -9.90 -10.48 37.72
C ASN A 199 -10.63 -9.22 37.23
N PRO A 200 -11.81 -8.88 37.76
CA PRO A 200 -12.56 -7.70 37.31
C PRO A 200 -11.86 -6.36 37.55
N ALA A 201 -10.80 -6.35 38.37
CA ALA A 201 -9.98 -5.15 38.59
C ALA A 201 -8.97 -4.86 37.47
N ASP A 202 -8.74 -5.81 36.58
CA ASP A 202 -7.80 -5.70 35.46
C ASP A 202 -8.50 -5.30 34.12
N GLY A 203 -9.81 -5.00 34.17
CA GLY A 203 -10.64 -4.68 33.02
C GLY A 203 -11.05 -3.22 32.87
#